data_0adf1e5e3622a560b4122279e666f134
#
_entry.id   0adf1e5e3622a560b4122279e666f134
#
_cell.length_a   1.000
_cell.length_b   1.000
_cell.length_c   1.000
_cell.angle_alpha   90.00
_cell.angle_beta   90.00
_cell.angle_gamma   90.00
#
_symmetry.space_group_name_H-M   'P 1'
#
loop_
_entity.id
_entity.type
_entity.pdbx_description
1 polymer ?
#
loop_
_entity_poly.entity_id
_entity_poly.type
_entity_poly.pdbx_seq_one_letter_code
_entity_poly.pdbx_strand_id
1 'polypeptide(L)'
;MPTKGIGPPEVDPKVRIAISPGTEVKELPTPALLMDLDGMERNLLRMANFFRDSGPKLRPHFKAHQVLSLAKRQLEVGAIGLTCARLDQAETLVRSGMGNILIANEITEAIKIQHFVDLARRAPVIVAVDNPKVVSDMARLAGEWKHGLNVVVDVDVRLGRCGVKPGEAALSLTELVLEKGLKFRGLMGYEGQVALSPGPEKDQVVHMALKRLIDTKAMIEREGIPVEIVSCGGTSDFAIATKYPGITEIQAGSYLLMDCAYSPFAPEFELTLTILATVVSKTPGERLVVDAGFRAMSGENGLPSIKGISGLRVKALHIEHTVIEITDPSVAIEVGDKIEMSVQFLDQTLGLHDHLYGIRGGEVEEVLKIEH
;
A
#
# COMPACT_ATOMS: atom_id res chain seq x y z
N MET A 1 -57.91 -1.38 -31.56
CA MET A 1 -57.00 -0.95 -30.51
C MET A 1 -55.82 -1.91 -30.54
N PRO A 2 -54.58 -1.46 -30.81
CA PRO A 2 -53.44 -2.36 -30.78
C PRO A 2 -52.98 -2.59 -29.33
N THR A 3 -52.83 -3.86 -28.95
CA THR A 3 -52.27 -4.33 -27.69
C THR A 3 -50.81 -3.85 -27.57
N LYS A 4 -50.49 -3.05 -26.57
CA LYS A 4 -49.11 -2.72 -26.19
C LYS A 4 -48.44 -4.02 -25.73
N GLY A 5 -47.49 -4.53 -26.55
CA GLY A 5 -46.60 -5.58 -26.13
C GLY A 5 -45.74 -5.08 -24.96
N ILE A 6 -45.82 -5.78 -23.84
CA ILE A 6 -44.92 -5.61 -22.71
C ILE A 6 -43.55 -6.09 -23.21
N GLY A 7 -42.61 -5.18 -23.41
CA GLY A 7 -41.21 -5.52 -23.66
C GLY A 7 -40.65 -6.34 -22.51
N PRO A 8 -39.60 -7.17 -22.75
CA PRO A 8 -38.97 -7.89 -21.67
C PRO A 8 -38.54 -6.91 -20.57
N PRO A 9 -38.62 -7.31 -19.30
CA PRO A 9 -38.21 -6.44 -18.18
C PRO A 9 -36.75 -6.00 -18.42
N GLU A 10 -36.53 -4.69 -18.34
CA GLU A 10 -35.18 -4.11 -18.33
C GLU A 10 -34.45 -4.71 -17.11
N VAL A 11 -33.53 -5.63 -17.38
CA VAL A 11 -32.65 -6.17 -16.32
C VAL A 11 -31.65 -5.06 -16.02
N ASP A 12 -31.69 -4.54 -14.78
CA ASP A 12 -30.70 -3.58 -14.29
C ASP A 12 -29.29 -4.18 -14.45
N PRO A 13 -28.41 -3.60 -15.29
CA PRO A 13 -27.06 -4.12 -15.50
C PRO A 13 -26.18 -4.03 -14.23
N LYS A 14 -26.72 -3.58 -13.11
CA LYS A 14 -26.06 -3.43 -11.82
C LYS A 14 -26.48 -4.47 -10.78
N VAL A 15 -27.17 -5.55 -11.11
CA VAL A 15 -27.40 -6.65 -10.17
C VAL A 15 -26.06 -7.34 -9.88
N ARG A 16 -25.27 -6.69 -9.02
CA ARG A 16 -24.11 -7.34 -8.39
C ARG A 16 -24.65 -8.39 -7.42
N ILE A 17 -24.15 -9.62 -7.51
CA ILE A 17 -24.43 -10.65 -6.51
C ILE A 17 -23.96 -10.11 -5.16
N ALA A 18 -24.89 -9.89 -4.24
CA ALA A 18 -24.58 -9.42 -2.90
C ALA A 18 -23.95 -10.57 -2.10
N ILE A 19 -22.67 -10.45 -1.80
CA ILE A 19 -21.97 -11.37 -0.91
C ILE A 19 -22.14 -10.90 0.52
N SER A 20 -22.46 -11.81 1.41
CA SER A 20 -22.63 -11.55 2.84
C SER A 20 -21.75 -12.46 3.70
N PRO A 21 -21.46 -12.07 4.94
CA PRO A 21 -20.84 -12.98 5.91
C PRO A 21 -21.59 -14.32 6.00
N GLY A 22 -20.85 -15.44 6.11
CA GLY A 22 -21.35 -16.80 6.07
C GLY A 22 -21.39 -17.43 4.66
N THR A 23 -21.08 -16.69 3.59
CA THR A 23 -20.97 -17.27 2.25
C THR A 23 -19.72 -18.16 2.20
N GLU A 24 -19.85 -19.41 1.77
CA GLU A 24 -18.70 -20.30 1.57
C GLU A 24 -17.81 -19.81 0.40
N VAL A 25 -16.50 -19.93 0.55
CA VAL A 25 -15.54 -19.50 -0.51
C VAL A 25 -15.85 -20.12 -1.86
N LYS A 26 -16.29 -21.40 -1.88
CA LYS A 26 -16.66 -22.08 -3.15
C LYS A 26 -17.88 -21.46 -3.87
N GLU A 27 -18.69 -20.66 -3.17
CA GLU A 27 -19.89 -20.00 -3.72
C GLU A 27 -19.59 -18.58 -4.24
N LEU A 28 -18.44 -18.01 -3.90
CA LEU A 28 -18.06 -16.68 -4.36
C LEU A 28 -17.96 -16.62 -5.90
N PRO A 29 -18.53 -15.61 -6.56
CA PRO A 29 -18.26 -15.36 -7.97
C PRO A 29 -16.79 -15.03 -8.17
N THR A 30 -16.21 -15.52 -9.27
CA THR A 30 -14.81 -15.32 -9.62
C THR A 30 -14.66 -14.36 -10.80
N PRO A 31 -13.49 -13.70 -10.93
CA PRO A 31 -12.38 -13.72 -9.98
C PRO A 31 -12.68 -12.94 -8.70
N ALA A 32 -12.18 -13.41 -7.55
CA ALA A 32 -12.35 -12.74 -6.26
C ALA A 32 -11.02 -12.61 -5.50
N LEU A 33 -10.80 -11.46 -4.88
CA LEU A 33 -9.63 -11.22 -4.04
C LEU A 33 -9.95 -11.63 -2.59
N LEU A 34 -9.21 -12.60 -2.09
CA LEU A 34 -9.38 -13.17 -0.75
C LEU A 34 -8.24 -12.76 0.18
N MET A 35 -8.56 -12.60 1.46
CA MET A 35 -7.61 -12.36 2.54
C MET A 35 -7.83 -13.39 3.66
N ASP A 36 -6.80 -14.12 4.03
CA ASP A 36 -6.78 -14.93 5.25
C ASP A 36 -6.75 -13.99 6.48
N LEU A 37 -7.86 -13.96 7.22
CA LEU A 37 -8.00 -13.09 8.40
C LEU A 37 -7.06 -13.49 9.53
N ASP A 38 -6.87 -14.79 9.76
CA ASP A 38 -5.98 -15.27 10.84
C ASP A 38 -4.53 -14.89 10.57
N GLY A 39 -4.08 -15.04 9.32
CA GLY A 39 -2.74 -14.64 8.88
C GLY A 39 -2.54 -13.13 8.98
N MET A 40 -3.52 -12.35 8.51
CA MET A 40 -3.50 -10.89 8.60
C MET A 40 -3.42 -10.41 10.05
N GLU A 41 -4.19 -10.99 10.95
CA GLU A 41 -4.18 -10.65 12.38
C GLU A 41 -2.82 -10.98 13.01
N ARG A 42 -2.21 -12.13 12.67
CA ARG A 42 -0.85 -12.47 13.11
C ARG A 42 0.19 -11.47 12.59
N ASN A 43 0.09 -11.05 11.34
CA ASN A 43 0.97 -10.03 10.75
C ASN A 43 0.80 -8.69 11.47
N LEU A 44 -0.43 -8.25 11.70
CA LEU A 44 -0.74 -7.03 12.42
C LEU A 44 -0.11 -7.01 13.82
N LEU A 45 -0.34 -8.06 14.59
CA LEU A 45 0.17 -8.18 15.97
C LEU A 45 1.70 -8.32 16.01
N ARG A 46 2.30 -9.01 15.06
CA ARG A 46 3.76 -9.15 14.95
C ARG A 46 4.42 -7.79 14.78
N MET A 47 3.92 -6.98 13.84
CA MET A 47 4.44 -5.64 13.60
C MET A 47 4.19 -4.72 14.81
N ALA A 48 3.00 -4.75 15.40
CA ALA A 48 2.67 -3.97 16.60
C ALA A 48 3.60 -4.31 17.78
N ASN A 49 3.86 -5.60 18.01
CA ASN A 49 4.77 -6.06 19.07
C ASN A 49 6.21 -5.59 18.81
N PHE A 50 6.67 -5.63 17.57
CA PHE A 50 8.01 -5.15 17.21
C PHE A 50 8.17 -3.65 17.54
N PHE A 51 7.16 -2.83 17.22
CA PHE A 51 7.22 -1.38 17.44
C PHE A 51 6.88 -0.94 18.87
N ARG A 52 6.35 -1.80 19.73
CA ARG A 52 6.01 -1.47 21.12
C ARG A 52 7.20 -0.92 21.89
N ASP A 53 8.33 -1.60 21.79
CA ASP A 53 9.56 -1.30 22.54
C ASP A 53 10.64 -0.65 21.65
N SER A 54 10.33 -0.35 20.37
CA SER A 54 11.26 0.32 19.48
C SER A 54 11.30 1.84 19.73
N GLY A 55 12.45 2.48 19.50
CA GLY A 55 12.58 3.93 19.53
C GLY A 55 11.71 4.59 18.47
N PRO A 56 11.92 4.30 17.18
CA PRO A 56 11.02 4.73 16.10
C PRO A 56 9.63 4.13 16.25
N LYS A 57 8.62 4.80 15.67
CA LYS A 57 7.22 4.37 15.69
C LYS A 57 6.73 3.96 14.31
N LEU A 58 5.69 3.16 14.24
CA LEU A 58 5.07 2.77 13.00
C LEU A 58 4.05 3.82 12.54
N ARG A 59 4.18 4.28 11.29
CA ARG A 59 3.19 5.06 10.55
C ARG A 59 2.86 4.30 9.26
N PRO A 60 2.00 3.28 9.30
CA PRO A 60 1.82 2.36 8.18
C PRO A 60 1.30 3.05 6.94
N HIS A 61 1.71 2.54 5.77
CA HIS A 61 1.36 3.13 4.49
C HIS A 61 0.02 2.59 3.97
N PHE A 62 -1.01 3.43 3.98
CA PHE A 62 -2.39 3.10 3.57
C PHE A 62 -2.50 2.59 2.11
N LYS A 63 -1.63 3.05 1.20
CA LYS A 63 -1.65 2.61 -0.21
C LYS A 63 -1.55 1.09 -0.37
N ALA A 64 -0.94 0.40 0.61
CA ALA A 64 -0.70 -1.04 0.55
C ALA A 64 -1.98 -1.88 0.66
N HIS A 65 -3.09 -1.33 1.15
CA HIS A 65 -4.36 -2.06 1.22
C HIS A 65 -5.58 -1.20 0.87
N GLN A 66 -5.54 0.10 1.09
CA GLN A 66 -6.62 1.06 0.81
C GLN A 66 -7.98 0.68 1.45
N VAL A 67 -7.96 0.01 2.59
CA VAL A 67 -9.14 -0.46 3.34
C VAL A 67 -9.21 0.25 4.68
N LEU A 68 -10.30 1.02 4.91
CA LEU A 68 -10.44 1.86 6.10
C LEU A 68 -10.47 1.07 7.41
N SER A 69 -11.14 -0.09 7.43
CA SER A 69 -11.20 -0.92 8.64
C SER A 69 -9.83 -1.51 9.00
N LEU A 70 -9.00 -1.87 8.02
CA LEU A 70 -7.63 -2.32 8.27
C LEU A 70 -6.75 -1.18 8.78
N ALA A 71 -6.87 0.03 8.22
CA ALA A 71 -6.18 1.20 8.71
C ALA A 71 -6.55 1.52 10.17
N LYS A 72 -7.83 1.39 10.52
CA LYS A 72 -8.30 1.56 11.90
C LYS A 72 -7.69 0.51 12.84
N ARG A 73 -7.65 -0.77 12.45
CA ARG A 73 -6.99 -1.85 13.23
C ARG A 73 -5.50 -1.54 13.48
N GLN A 74 -4.79 -1.00 12.47
CA GLN A 74 -3.39 -0.58 12.63
C GLN A 74 -3.23 0.54 13.67
N LEU A 75 -4.12 1.52 13.70
CA LEU A 75 -4.13 2.57 14.73
C LEU A 75 -4.46 2.02 16.11
N GLU A 76 -5.43 1.11 16.21
CA GLU A 76 -5.86 0.49 17.48
C GLU A 76 -4.74 -0.33 18.15
N VAL A 77 -3.82 -0.90 17.37
CA VAL A 77 -2.65 -1.65 17.90
C VAL A 77 -1.40 -0.81 18.10
N GLY A 78 -1.48 0.53 17.93
CA GLY A 78 -0.41 1.45 18.34
C GLY A 78 0.32 2.18 17.22
N ALA A 79 -0.14 2.14 15.97
CA ALA A 79 0.38 3.03 14.93
C ALA A 79 0.13 4.50 15.30
N ILE A 80 1.13 5.37 15.09
CA ILE A 80 1.06 6.78 15.51
C ILE A 80 0.22 7.66 14.56
N GLY A 81 -0.20 7.15 13.44
CA GLY A 81 -0.91 7.81 12.36
C GLY A 81 -0.77 6.97 11.11
N LEU A 82 -1.08 7.52 9.95
CA LEU A 82 -1.04 6.82 8.66
C LEU A 82 -0.21 7.60 7.64
N THR A 83 0.47 6.87 6.76
CA THR A 83 1.06 7.43 5.55
C THR A 83 0.16 7.13 4.37
N CYS A 84 0.01 8.05 3.44
CA CYS A 84 -0.67 7.82 2.16
C CYS A 84 0.16 8.41 1.00
N ALA A 85 -0.16 7.98 -0.23
CA ALA A 85 0.57 8.41 -1.42
C ALA A 85 -0.12 9.55 -2.17
N ARG A 86 -1.40 9.80 -1.94
CA ARG A 86 -2.20 10.76 -2.69
C ARG A 86 -3.11 11.57 -1.76
N LEU A 87 -3.47 12.77 -2.23
CA LEU A 87 -4.35 13.68 -1.49
C LEU A 87 -5.75 13.09 -1.28
N ASP A 88 -6.32 12.41 -2.28
CA ASP A 88 -7.63 11.75 -2.20
C ASP A 88 -7.66 10.64 -1.14
N GLN A 89 -6.56 9.90 -0.98
CA GLN A 89 -6.41 8.94 0.14
C GLN A 89 -6.41 9.66 1.49
N ALA A 90 -5.71 10.79 1.61
CA ALA A 90 -5.73 11.60 2.83
C ALA A 90 -7.13 12.14 3.13
N GLU A 91 -7.85 12.63 2.13
CA GLU A 91 -9.24 13.08 2.27
C GLU A 91 -10.16 11.95 2.75
N THR A 92 -10.01 10.76 2.20
CA THR A 92 -10.78 9.56 2.59
C THR A 92 -10.51 9.18 4.04
N LEU A 93 -9.24 9.18 4.48
CA LEU A 93 -8.85 8.91 5.86
C LEU A 93 -9.42 9.96 6.82
N VAL A 94 -9.29 11.25 6.50
CA VAL A 94 -9.83 12.35 7.33
C VAL A 94 -11.36 12.27 7.43
N ARG A 95 -12.06 12.02 6.32
CA ARG A 95 -13.53 11.84 6.34
C ARG A 95 -13.96 10.68 7.22
N SER A 96 -13.11 9.67 7.37
CA SER A 96 -13.36 8.52 8.25
C SER A 96 -12.97 8.76 9.71
N GLY A 97 -12.62 10.01 10.08
CA GLY A 97 -12.24 10.39 11.44
C GLY A 97 -10.79 10.06 11.81
N MET A 98 -9.96 9.64 10.87
CA MET A 98 -8.54 9.36 11.11
C MET A 98 -7.72 10.63 10.91
N GLY A 99 -6.75 10.84 11.79
CA GLY A 99 -5.84 12.00 11.76
C GLY A 99 -4.38 11.61 11.81
N ASN A 100 -3.50 12.59 11.96
CA ASN A 100 -2.05 12.43 11.97
C ASN A 100 -1.55 11.72 10.69
N ILE A 101 -1.92 12.28 9.53
CA ILE A 101 -1.66 11.71 8.21
C ILE A 101 -0.42 12.35 7.61
N LEU A 102 0.48 11.54 7.06
CA LEU A 102 1.60 11.97 6.22
C LEU A 102 1.29 11.64 4.76
N ILE A 103 1.17 12.66 3.92
CA ILE A 103 1.14 12.50 2.46
C ILE A 103 2.60 12.41 1.98
N ALA A 104 3.08 11.19 1.78
CA ALA A 104 4.45 10.90 1.35
C ALA A 104 4.58 11.01 -0.18
N ASN A 105 4.21 12.16 -0.71
CA ASN A 105 4.28 12.51 -2.12
C ASN A 105 4.11 14.03 -2.29
N GLU A 106 4.56 14.58 -3.42
CA GLU A 106 4.51 15.99 -3.74
C GLU A 106 3.17 16.39 -4.33
N ILE A 107 2.63 17.52 -3.86
CA ILE A 107 1.42 18.13 -4.38
C ILE A 107 1.79 19.44 -5.07
N THR A 108 1.72 19.48 -6.40
CA THR A 108 2.25 20.60 -7.20
C THR A 108 1.20 21.45 -7.91
N GLU A 109 0.03 20.87 -8.22
CA GLU A 109 -1.07 21.58 -8.89
C GLU A 109 -1.78 22.53 -7.92
N ALA A 110 -2.02 23.78 -8.34
CA ALA A 110 -2.63 24.81 -7.50
C ALA A 110 -3.99 24.38 -6.91
N ILE A 111 -4.80 23.66 -7.69
CA ILE A 111 -6.08 23.14 -7.21
C ILE A 111 -5.89 22.09 -6.12
N LYS A 112 -4.91 21.19 -6.26
CA LYS A 112 -4.62 20.18 -5.25
C LYS A 112 -3.98 20.81 -3.99
N ILE A 113 -3.14 21.84 -4.16
CA ILE A 113 -2.60 22.60 -3.02
C ILE A 113 -3.74 23.27 -2.25
N GLN A 114 -4.72 23.86 -2.94
CA GLN A 114 -5.88 24.45 -2.24
C GLN A 114 -6.67 23.40 -1.48
N HIS A 115 -6.94 22.23 -2.08
CA HIS A 115 -7.60 21.11 -1.38
C HIS A 115 -6.80 20.61 -0.18
N PHE A 116 -5.46 20.53 -0.29
CA PHE A 116 -4.60 20.21 0.85
C PHE A 116 -4.71 21.25 1.96
N VAL A 117 -4.70 22.55 1.64
CA VAL A 117 -4.89 23.64 2.62
C VAL A 117 -6.23 23.46 3.35
N ASP A 118 -7.30 23.18 2.63
CA ASP A 118 -8.63 23.00 3.20
C ASP A 118 -8.73 21.74 4.05
N LEU A 119 -8.05 20.66 3.65
CA LEU A 119 -7.94 19.44 4.43
C LEU A 119 -7.15 19.64 5.74
N ALA A 120 -6.00 20.32 5.65
CA ALA A 120 -5.14 20.60 6.78
C ALA A 120 -5.78 21.51 7.84
N ARG A 121 -6.79 22.29 7.47
CA ARG A 121 -7.64 23.05 8.41
C ARG A 121 -8.55 22.17 9.26
N ARG A 122 -8.86 20.97 8.80
CA ARG A 122 -9.83 20.04 9.42
C ARG A 122 -9.16 18.97 10.26
N ALA A 123 -7.93 18.58 9.90
CA ALA A 123 -7.20 17.51 10.58
C ALA A 123 -5.69 17.76 10.52
N PRO A 124 -4.92 17.17 11.45
CA PRO A 124 -3.46 17.17 11.39
C PRO A 124 -3.00 16.36 10.16
N VAL A 125 -2.59 17.05 9.11
CA VAL A 125 -2.02 16.46 7.90
C VAL A 125 -0.67 17.10 7.62
N ILE A 126 0.29 16.29 7.23
CA ILE A 126 1.66 16.67 6.85
C ILE A 126 1.83 16.30 5.38
N VAL A 127 2.54 17.11 4.62
CA VAL A 127 2.85 16.81 3.20
C VAL A 127 4.36 16.87 2.95
N ALA A 128 4.85 16.01 2.06
CA ALA A 128 6.21 16.08 1.57
C ALA A 128 6.38 17.22 0.54
N VAL A 129 7.54 17.88 0.57
CA VAL A 129 7.93 18.93 -0.38
C VAL A 129 9.39 18.75 -0.78
N ASP A 130 9.68 18.96 -2.07
CA ASP A 130 11.03 18.93 -2.63
C ASP A 130 11.36 20.12 -3.54
N ASN A 131 10.44 21.10 -3.65
CA ASN A 131 10.57 22.16 -4.64
C ASN A 131 10.26 23.56 -4.06
N PRO A 132 11.17 24.55 -4.23
CA PRO A 132 10.97 25.92 -3.72
C PRO A 132 9.73 26.61 -4.25
N LYS A 133 9.34 26.36 -5.51
CA LYS A 133 8.13 26.94 -6.10
C LYS A 133 6.88 26.41 -5.39
N VAL A 134 6.84 25.10 -5.10
CA VAL A 134 5.70 24.46 -4.41
C VAL A 134 5.55 25.02 -3.00
N VAL A 135 6.65 25.18 -2.26
CA VAL A 135 6.65 25.82 -0.93
C VAL A 135 6.06 27.23 -1.00
N SER A 136 6.50 28.02 -1.99
CA SER A 136 6.00 29.39 -2.20
C SER A 136 4.51 29.42 -2.58
N ASP A 137 4.07 28.51 -3.44
CA ASP A 137 2.65 28.38 -3.85
C ASP A 137 1.76 27.92 -2.68
N MET A 138 2.22 26.99 -1.84
CA MET A 138 1.52 26.59 -0.62
C MET A 138 1.33 27.78 0.34
N ALA A 139 2.40 28.53 0.62
CA ALA A 139 2.32 29.71 1.47
C ALA A 139 1.36 30.77 0.92
N ARG A 140 1.41 31.03 -0.37
CA ARG A 140 0.55 32.01 -1.06
C ARG A 140 -0.93 31.58 -1.01
N LEU A 141 -1.24 30.32 -1.31
CA LEU A 141 -2.61 29.80 -1.34
C LEU A 141 -3.22 29.66 0.06
N ALA A 142 -2.40 29.33 1.06
CA ALA A 142 -2.84 29.28 2.46
C ALA A 142 -3.10 30.68 3.05
N GLY A 143 -2.47 31.73 2.49
CA GLY A 143 -2.62 33.10 2.97
C GLY A 143 -2.19 33.26 4.44
N GLU A 144 -3.03 33.87 5.26
CA GLU A 144 -2.73 34.06 6.71
C GLU A 144 -2.68 32.74 7.47
N TRP A 145 -3.33 31.68 6.99
CA TRP A 145 -3.33 30.37 7.65
C TRP A 145 -2.07 29.52 7.37
N LYS A 146 -1.11 30.02 6.59
CA LYS A 146 0.12 29.29 6.21
C LYS A 146 0.89 28.67 7.41
N HIS A 147 0.85 29.30 8.57
CA HIS A 147 1.47 28.79 9.78
C HIS A 147 0.82 27.49 10.33
N GLY A 148 -0.33 27.09 9.82
CA GLY A 148 -0.99 25.80 10.11
C GLY A 148 -0.53 24.66 9.22
N LEU A 149 0.14 24.94 8.09
CA LEU A 149 0.58 23.91 7.15
C LEU A 149 1.85 23.23 7.66
N ASN A 150 1.75 21.90 7.90
CA ASN A 150 2.87 21.07 8.30
C ASN A 150 3.51 20.43 7.08
N VAL A 151 4.83 20.55 6.96
CA VAL A 151 5.57 19.95 5.83
C VAL A 151 6.81 19.19 6.33
N VAL A 152 7.16 18.15 5.62
CA VAL A 152 8.48 17.49 5.68
C VAL A 152 9.20 17.71 4.37
N VAL A 153 10.52 17.88 4.42
CA VAL A 153 11.34 17.95 3.20
C VAL A 153 11.67 16.52 2.76
N ASP A 154 11.30 16.19 1.52
CA ASP A 154 11.72 14.93 0.92
C ASP A 154 13.17 14.99 0.45
N VAL A 155 13.95 13.98 0.78
CA VAL A 155 15.39 13.89 0.49
C VAL A 155 15.64 12.67 -0.38
N ASP A 156 16.20 12.86 -1.56
CA ASP A 156 16.63 11.75 -2.43
C ASP A 156 17.81 11.00 -1.82
N VAL A 157 17.52 9.90 -1.18
CA VAL A 157 18.52 9.00 -0.61
C VAL A 157 19.09 8.00 -1.63
N ARG A 158 19.03 8.33 -2.91
CA ARG A 158 19.47 7.57 -4.12
C ARG A 158 18.40 6.68 -4.75
N LEU A 159 17.15 6.85 -4.42
CA LEU A 159 16.05 6.24 -5.19
C LEU A 159 15.97 6.86 -6.60
N GLY A 160 16.28 8.16 -6.73
CA GLY A 160 16.22 8.87 -8.00
C GLY A 160 14.79 9.09 -8.50
N ARG A 161 13.83 9.23 -7.58
CA ARG A 161 12.41 9.45 -7.92
C ARG A 161 12.00 10.89 -7.66
N CYS A 162 11.83 11.27 -6.40
CA CYS A 162 11.56 12.62 -5.91
C CYS A 162 12.57 12.98 -4.83
N GLY A 163 12.49 14.19 -4.30
CA GLY A 163 13.32 14.66 -3.23
C GLY A 163 14.47 15.54 -3.66
N VAL A 164 14.86 16.45 -2.79
CA VAL A 164 16.06 17.27 -2.97
C VAL A 164 17.32 16.47 -2.67
N LYS A 165 18.47 16.95 -3.18
CA LYS A 165 19.77 16.37 -2.80
C LYS A 165 19.99 16.47 -1.30
N PRO A 166 20.58 15.44 -0.65
CA PRO A 166 20.96 15.50 0.77
C PRO A 166 21.91 16.65 1.07
N GLY A 167 21.88 17.14 2.30
CA GLY A 167 22.77 18.21 2.77
C GLY A 167 22.27 19.60 2.42
N GLU A 168 23.12 20.45 1.82
CA GLU A 168 22.86 21.88 1.57
C GLU A 168 21.54 22.16 0.83
N ALA A 169 21.16 21.36 -0.14
CA ALA A 169 19.90 21.58 -0.86
C ALA A 169 18.67 21.36 0.03
N ALA A 170 18.72 20.36 0.92
CA ALA A 170 17.67 20.13 1.89
C ALA A 170 17.63 21.21 2.98
N LEU A 171 18.80 21.69 3.43
CA LEU A 171 18.90 22.82 4.36
C LEU A 171 18.28 24.08 3.74
N SER A 172 18.69 24.46 2.52
CA SER A 172 18.17 25.64 1.83
C SER A 172 16.65 25.58 1.61
N LEU A 173 16.10 24.40 1.31
CA LEU A 173 14.65 24.24 1.21
C LEU A 173 13.97 24.35 2.59
N THR A 174 14.58 23.82 3.65
CA THR A 174 14.08 23.95 5.02
C THR A 174 14.03 25.41 5.44
N GLU A 175 15.09 26.19 5.18
CA GLU A 175 15.13 27.63 5.48
C GLU A 175 14.01 28.36 4.73
N LEU A 176 13.80 28.04 3.44
CA LEU A 176 12.71 28.62 2.66
C LEU A 176 11.33 28.26 3.24
N VAL A 177 11.12 27.03 3.68
CA VAL A 177 9.87 26.61 4.37
C VAL A 177 9.59 27.52 5.56
N LEU A 178 10.59 27.76 6.40
CA LEU A 178 10.50 28.64 7.57
C LEU A 178 10.30 30.11 7.18
N GLU A 179 11.06 30.62 6.19
CA GLU A 179 10.92 31.99 5.64
C GLU A 179 9.50 32.26 5.13
N LYS A 180 8.91 31.28 4.43
CA LYS A 180 7.53 31.39 3.92
C LYS A 180 6.49 31.22 5.01
N GLY A 181 6.88 30.89 6.24
CA GLY A 181 6.00 30.76 7.40
C GLY A 181 5.21 29.46 7.45
N LEU A 182 5.65 28.42 6.74
CA LEU A 182 5.15 27.06 6.88
C LEU A 182 5.78 26.39 8.10
N LYS A 183 5.17 25.33 8.61
CA LYS A 183 5.69 24.60 9.77
C LYS A 183 6.54 23.41 9.30
N PHE A 184 7.84 23.58 9.36
CA PHE A 184 8.79 22.47 9.14
C PHE A 184 8.64 21.44 10.28
N ARG A 185 8.43 20.18 9.92
CA ARG A 185 8.32 19.08 10.87
C ARG A 185 9.52 18.13 10.81
N GLY A 186 10.25 18.13 9.70
CA GLY A 186 11.39 17.25 9.57
C GLY A 186 11.64 16.77 8.15
N LEU A 187 12.21 15.58 8.03
CA LEU A 187 12.67 15.00 6.78
C LEU A 187 11.93 13.69 6.48
N MET A 188 11.84 13.40 5.19
CA MET A 188 11.44 12.09 4.67
C MET A 188 12.50 11.63 3.68
N GLY A 189 12.71 10.32 3.55
CA GLY A 189 13.51 9.71 2.51
C GLY A 189 13.14 8.23 2.40
N TYR A 190 13.15 7.68 1.18
CA TYR A 190 12.76 6.29 0.97
C TYR A 190 13.84 5.53 0.19
N GLU A 191 14.30 4.43 0.76
CA GLU A 191 15.33 3.53 0.24
C GLU A 191 14.78 2.43 -0.69
N GLY A 192 13.71 2.72 -1.42
CA GLY A 192 12.97 1.77 -2.26
C GLY A 192 13.77 1.11 -3.38
N GLN A 193 14.95 1.64 -3.77
CA GLN A 193 15.82 1.04 -4.76
C GLN A 193 16.31 -0.37 -4.39
N VAL A 194 16.22 -0.75 -3.12
CA VAL A 194 16.63 -2.07 -2.63
C VAL A 194 15.49 -2.87 -2.01
N ALA A 195 14.27 -2.38 -2.09
CA ALA A 195 13.12 -3.01 -1.44
C ALA A 195 12.96 -4.49 -1.83
N LEU A 196 13.22 -4.83 -3.11
CA LEU A 196 13.15 -6.18 -3.65
C LEU A 196 14.52 -6.72 -4.10
N SER A 197 15.63 -6.19 -3.56
CA SER A 197 16.98 -6.65 -3.92
C SER A 197 17.46 -7.73 -2.97
N PRO A 198 17.87 -8.90 -3.46
CA PRO A 198 18.43 -9.96 -2.62
C PRO A 198 19.89 -9.71 -2.26
N GLY A 199 20.33 -10.29 -1.13
CA GLY A 199 21.72 -10.43 -0.76
C GLY A 199 22.28 -9.39 0.22
N PRO A 200 23.53 -9.57 0.67
CA PRO A 200 24.15 -8.78 1.72
C PRO A 200 24.41 -7.32 1.34
N GLU A 201 24.42 -7.00 0.06
CA GLU A 201 24.58 -5.63 -0.43
C GLU A 201 23.37 -4.75 -0.10
N LYS A 202 22.18 -5.34 0.10
CA LYS A 202 20.97 -4.63 0.51
C LYS A 202 21.20 -3.81 1.78
N ASP A 203 21.72 -4.45 2.83
CA ASP A 203 21.95 -3.79 4.11
C ASP A 203 22.88 -2.60 3.97
N GLN A 204 23.94 -2.72 3.16
CA GLN A 204 24.90 -1.63 2.90
C GLN A 204 24.21 -0.46 2.20
N VAL A 205 23.37 -0.72 1.20
CA VAL A 205 22.63 0.33 0.48
C VAL A 205 21.61 1.01 1.38
N VAL A 206 20.89 0.26 2.21
CA VAL A 206 19.98 0.81 3.23
C VAL A 206 20.77 1.71 4.19
N HIS A 207 21.88 1.21 4.76
CA HIS A 207 22.71 2.00 5.66
C HIS A 207 23.25 3.29 5.01
N MET A 208 23.67 3.23 3.73
CA MET A 208 24.13 4.43 3.02
C MET A 208 22.99 5.43 2.78
N ALA A 209 21.78 4.96 2.50
CA ALA A 209 20.61 5.81 2.34
C ALA A 209 20.24 6.51 3.65
N LEU A 210 20.11 5.73 4.73
CA LEU A 210 19.80 6.24 6.06
C LEU A 210 20.87 7.21 6.58
N LYS A 211 22.14 6.90 6.33
CA LYS A 211 23.26 7.81 6.69
C LYS A 211 23.09 9.18 6.05
N ARG A 212 22.72 9.26 4.76
CA ARG A 212 22.49 10.55 4.08
C ARG A 212 21.37 11.33 4.71
N LEU A 213 20.28 10.66 5.07
CA LEU A 213 19.14 11.28 5.74
C LEU A 213 19.53 11.84 7.12
N ILE A 214 20.29 11.07 7.91
CA ILE A 214 20.74 11.47 9.22
C ILE A 214 21.84 12.54 9.18
N ASP A 215 22.78 12.46 8.24
CA ASP A 215 23.78 13.52 8.04
C ASP A 215 23.09 14.85 7.66
N THR A 216 22.04 14.80 6.84
CA THR A 216 21.22 15.96 6.47
C THR A 216 20.47 16.52 7.70
N LYS A 217 19.86 15.64 8.51
CA LYS A 217 19.25 16.01 9.79
C LYS A 217 20.26 16.76 10.68
N ALA A 218 21.44 16.19 10.88
CA ALA A 218 22.48 16.76 11.72
C ALA A 218 23.00 18.12 11.19
N MET A 219 23.00 18.33 9.87
CA MET A 219 23.32 19.62 9.26
C MET A 219 22.26 20.67 9.61
N ILE A 220 21.00 20.36 9.43
CA ILE A 220 19.88 21.26 9.72
C ILE A 220 19.82 21.61 11.23
N GLU A 221 20.06 20.63 12.10
CA GLU A 221 20.07 20.86 13.56
C GLU A 221 21.25 21.73 14.02
N ARG A 222 22.39 21.70 13.32
CA ARG A 222 23.52 22.63 13.60
C ARG A 222 23.20 24.09 13.34
N GLU A 223 22.27 24.36 12.41
CA GLU A 223 21.73 25.72 12.16
C GLU A 223 20.64 26.11 13.18
N GLY A 224 20.43 25.30 14.24
CA GLY A 224 19.44 25.57 15.30
C GLY A 224 18.01 25.25 14.90
N ILE A 225 17.77 24.55 13.79
CA ILE A 225 16.44 24.18 13.30
C ILE A 225 16.12 22.76 13.81
N PRO A 226 15.08 22.57 14.64
CA PRO A 226 14.73 21.26 15.17
C PRO A 226 14.13 20.37 14.06
N VAL A 227 14.52 19.07 14.05
CA VAL A 227 14.02 18.05 13.14
C VAL A 227 13.24 17.01 13.95
N GLU A 228 11.92 17.20 14.05
CA GLU A 228 11.05 16.35 14.88
C GLU A 228 10.79 14.98 14.24
N ILE A 229 10.62 14.95 12.92
CA ILE A 229 10.28 13.77 12.14
C ILE A 229 11.44 13.40 11.23
N VAL A 230 11.84 12.15 11.26
CA VAL A 230 12.70 11.52 10.26
C VAL A 230 12.01 10.23 9.84
N SER A 231 11.30 10.29 8.72
CA SER A 231 10.40 9.25 8.24
C SER A 231 11.01 8.51 7.06
N CYS A 232 11.09 7.19 7.14
CA CYS A 232 11.72 6.35 6.10
C CYS A 232 11.21 4.90 6.17
N GLY A 233 11.85 4.01 5.43
CA GLY A 233 11.68 2.58 5.53
C GLY A 233 10.40 2.02 4.95
N GLY A 234 10.43 0.72 4.73
CA GLY A 234 9.33 -0.09 4.23
C GLY A 234 9.26 -1.45 4.92
N THR A 235 8.44 -2.34 4.38
CA THR A 235 8.28 -3.69 4.95
C THR A 235 9.56 -4.53 4.88
N SER A 236 10.40 -4.31 3.87
CA SER A 236 11.59 -5.14 3.65
C SER A 236 12.84 -4.71 4.42
N ASP A 237 12.82 -3.56 5.09
CA ASP A 237 13.99 -2.96 5.75
C ASP A 237 13.68 -2.31 7.10
N PHE A 238 12.42 -2.37 7.58
CA PHE A 238 12.02 -1.80 8.87
C PHE A 238 12.92 -2.22 10.02
N ALA A 239 13.36 -3.48 10.04
CA ALA A 239 14.21 -4.02 11.11
C ALA A 239 15.64 -3.44 11.10
N ILE A 240 16.11 -2.96 9.95
CA ILE A 240 17.39 -2.24 9.81
C ILE A 240 17.17 -0.77 10.20
N ALA A 241 16.17 -0.14 9.61
CA ALA A 241 15.89 1.29 9.77
C ALA A 241 15.59 1.66 11.24
N THR A 242 14.84 0.83 11.96
CA THR A 242 14.54 1.07 13.40
C THR A 242 15.75 1.07 14.31
N LYS A 243 16.84 0.43 13.91
CA LYS A 243 18.10 0.40 14.67
C LYS A 243 18.99 1.61 14.37
N TYR A 244 18.66 2.42 13.37
CA TYR A 244 19.49 3.53 12.94
C TYR A 244 19.21 4.78 13.81
N PRO A 245 20.20 5.30 14.56
CA PRO A 245 19.99 6.42 15.45
C PRO A 245 19.48 7.65 14.71
N GLY A 246 18.43 8.29 15.24
CA GLY A 246 17.86 9.51 14.68
C GLY A 246 16.67 9.31 13.75
N ILE A 247 16.35 8.08 13.33
CA ILE A 247 15.07 7.74 12.68
C ILE A 247 13.97 7.81 13.73
N THR A 248 12.81 8.38 13.39
CA THR A 248 11.69 8.57 14.32
C THR A 248 10.45 7.75 13.96
N GLU A 249 10.24 7.47 12.67
CA GLU A 249 9.08 6.71 12.22
C GLU A 249 9.37 5.90 10.94
N ILE A 250 8.65 4.79 10.79
CA ILE A 250 8.76 3.84 9.67
C ILE A 250 7.43 3.73 8.93
N GLN A 251 7.48 3.74 7.59
CA GLN A 251 6.31 3.75 6.70
C GLN A 251 5.91 2.38 6.16
N ALA A 252 6.28 1.27 6.79
CA ALA A 252 5.96 -0.08 6.32
C ALA A 252 4.45 -0.27 6.13
N GLY A 253 4.03 -0.83 4.99
CA GLY A 253 2.61 -1.04 4.67
C GLY A 253 2.30 -2.47 4.25
N SER A 254 3.09 -3.05 3.35
CA SER A 254 2.84 -4.37 2.73
C SER A 254 2.86 -5.53 3.73
N TYR A 255 3.48 -5.37 4.90
CA TYR A 255 3.58 -6.40 5.94
C TYR A 255 2.22 -6.98 6.35
N LEU A 256 1.15 -6.17 6.28
CA LEU A 256 -0.17 -6.55 6.78
C LEU A 256 -0.77 -7.70 5.95
N LEU A 257 -0.68 -7.57 4.63
CA LEU A 257 -1.25 -8.53 3.68
C LEU A 257 -0.20 -9.43 3.03
N MET A 258 1.01 -8.93 2.85
CA MET A 258 2.14 -9.53 2.14
C MET A 258 1.82 -10.00 0.72
N ASP A 259 2.85 -10.14 -0.06
CA ASP A 259 2.84 -10.73 -1.40
C ASP A 259 4.10 -11.57 -1.66
N CYS A 260 4.10 -12.30 -2.77
CA CYS A 260 5.21 -13.16 -3.11
C CYS A 260 6.51 -12.42 -3.42
N ALA A 261 6.42 -11.16 -3.90
CA ALA A 261 7.60 -10.36 -4.21
C ALA A 261 8.32 -9.89 -2.93
N TYR A 262 7.57 -9.50 -1.89
CA TYR A 262 8.13 -9.06 -0.61
C TYR A 262 8.48 -10.18 0.36
N SER A 263 7.79 -11.33 0.28
CA SER A 263 7.94 -12.41 1.26
C SER A 263 9.38 -12.93 1.44
N PRO A 264 10.25 -12.99 0.41
CA PRO A 264 11.65 -13.37 0.60
C PRO A 264 12.47 -12.37 1.43
N PHE A 265 12.01 -11.13 1.56
CA PHE A 265 12.72 -10.04 2.23
C PHE A 265 12.15 -9.69 3.61
N ALA A 266 10.99 -10.25 3.94
CA ALA A 266 10.34 -10.13 5.24
C ALA A 266 9.62 -11.45 5.57
N PRO A 267 10.37 -12.58 5.68
CA PRO A 267 9.83 -13.93 5.79
C PRO A 267 9.08 -14.19 7.10
N GLU A 268 9.18 -13.30 8.06
CA GLU A 268 8.43 -13.31 9.30
C GLU A 268 6.94 -13.03 9.14
N PHE A 269 6.51 -12.45 8.00
CA PHE A 269 5.11 -12.15 7.70
C PHE A 269 4.50 -13.19 6.75
N GLU A 270 3.26 -13.52 6.99
CA GLU A 270 2.51 -14.51 6.24
C GLU A 270 1.90 -13.91 4.98
N LEU A 271 1.90 -14.70 3.89
CA LEU A 271 1.15 -14.40 2.68
C LEU A 271 -0.34 -14.60 2.96
N THR A 272 -1.12 -13.53 2.94
CA THR A 272 -2.54 -13.59 3.28
C THR A 272 -3.46 -13.39 2.08
N LEU A 273 -2.94 -12.87 0.97
CA LEU A 273 -3.72 -12.59 -0.22
C LEU A 273 -3.68 -13.73 -1.24
N THR A 274 -4.86 -14.05 -1.77
CA THR A 274 -5.02 -14.95 -2.92
C THR A 274 -6.09 -14.44 -3.87
N ILE A 275 -6.00 -14.85 -5.14
CA ILE A 275 -7.06 -14.73 -6.14
C ILE A 275 -7.76 -16.07 -6.26
N LEU A 276 -9.05 -16.09 -5.97
CA LEU A 276 -9.93 -17.21 -6.29
C LEU A 276 -10.34 -17.13 -7.76
N ALA A 277 -10.17 -18.22 -8.48
CA ALA A 277 -10.51 -18.31 -9.91
C ALA A 277 -11.24 -19.62 -10.22
N THR A 278 -12.10 -19.60 -11.22
CA THR A 278 -12.84 -20.79 -11.69
C THR A 278 -12.16 -21.38 -12.93
N VAL A 279 -12.03 -22.69 -12.98
CA VAL A 279 -11.57 -23.41 -14.17
C VAL A 279 -12.65 -23.33 -15.25
N VAL A 280 -12.37 -22.63 -16.33
CA VAL A 280 -13.30 -22.41 -17.45
C VAL A 280 -13.02 -23.33 -18.64
N SER A 281 -11.82 -23.93 -18.71
CA SER A 281 -11.45 -24.85 -19.77
C SER A 281 -10.41 -25.87 -19.28
N LYS A 282 -10.49 -27.10 -19.77
CA LYS A 282 -9.53 -28.19 -19.49
C LYS A 282 -9.20 -28.95 -20.78
N THR A 283 -7.92 -29.16 -21.06
CA THR A 283 -7.41 -30.18 -21.99
C THR A 283 -6.78 -31.26 -21.11
N PRO A 284 -7.40 -32.46 -21.04
CA PRO A 284 -6.93 -33.54 -20.16
C PRO A 284 -5.46 -33.87 -20.34
N GLY A 285 -4.71 -33.95 -19.23
CA GLY A 285 -3.28 -34.27 -19.21
C GLY A 285 -2.37 -33.18 -19.77
N GLU A 286 -2.90 -32.00 -20.16
CA GLU A 286 -2.14 -30.92 -20.78
C GLU A 286 -2.27 -29.61 -19.98
N ARG A 287 -3.47 -29.04 -19.89
CA ARG A 287 -3.69 -27.72 -19.30
C ARG A 287 -5.07 -27.50 -18.73
N LEU A 288 -5.12 -26.52 -17.80
CA LEU A 288 -6.32 -25.85 -17.32
C LEU A 288 -6.25 -24.38 -17.74
N VAL A 289 -7.41 -23.75 -17.87
CA VAL A 289 -7.54 -22.30 -18.04
C VAL A 289 -8.53 -21.80 -17.01
N VAL A 290 -8.17 -20.72 -16.31
CA VAL A 290 -9.05 -20.08 -15.32
C VAL A 290 -9.43 -18.66 -15.75
N ASP A 291 -10.52 -18.14 -15.19
CA ASP A 291 -11.15 -16.86 -15.49
C ASP A 291 -10.50 -15.64 -14.81
N ALA A 292 -9.28 -15.78 -14.32
CA ALA A 292 -8.50 -14.69 -13.74
C ALA A 292 -7.24 -14.45 -14.59
N GLY A 293 -6.98 -13.20 -14.92
CA GLY A 293 -5.82 -12.76 -15.68
C GLY A 293 -5.32 -11.40 -15.21
N PHE A 294 -4.70 -10.62 -16.09
CA PHE A 294 -4.16 -9.29 -15.77
C PHE A 294 -5.19 -8.30 -15.23
N ARG A 295 -6.50 -8.52 -15.45
CA ARG A 295 -7.56 -7.69 -14.87
C ARG A 295 -7.96 -8.08 -13.44
N ALA A 296 -7.45 -9.21 -12.98
CA ALA A 296 -7.68 -9.68 -11.61
C ALA A 296 -6.41 -9.70 -10.76
N MET A 297 -5.23 -9.69 -11.38
CA MET A 297 -3.96 -9.73 -10.65
C MET A 297 -2.81 -9.11 -11.45
N SER A 298 -1.84 -8.54 -10.74
CA SER A 298 -0.60 -8.06 -11.34
C SER A 298 0.29 -9.21 -11.81
N GLY A 299 0.87 -9.05 -13.01
CA GLY A 299 1.95 -9.91 -13.51
C GLY A 299 3.34 -9.33 -13.28
N GLU A 300 3.45 -8.18 -12.60
CA GLU A 300 4.73 -7.61 -12.21
C GLU A 300 5.39 -8.50 -11.16
N ASN A 301 6.69 -8.66 -11.26
CA ASN A 301 7.51 -9.53 -10.40
C ASN A 301 7.28 -11.04 -10.57
N GLY A 302 6.55 -11.48 -11.61
CA GLY A 302 6.45 -12.89 -11.96
C GLY A 302 5.04 -13.45 -12.11
N LEU A 303 4.98 -14.75 -12.40
CA LEU A 303 3.72 -15.47 -12.53
C LEU A 303 3.24 -15.95 -11.14
N PRO A 304 1.91 -15.96 -10.88
CA PRO A 304 1.36 -16.51 -9.65
C PRO A 304 1.67 -18.01 -9.50
N SER A 305 1.64 -18.50 -8.28
CA SER A 305 1.66 -19.93 -7.98
C SER A 305 0.27 -20.42 -7.53
N ILE A 306 0.01 -21.70 -7.73
CA ILE A 306 -1.24 -22.31 -7.25
C ILE A 306 -1.08 -22.64 -5.77
N LYS A 307 -2.03 -22.21 -4.95
CA LYS A 307 -2.03 -22.46 -3.50
C LYS A 307 -2.62 -23.83 -3.19
N GLY A 308 -1.89 -24.63 -2.41
CA GLY A 308 -2.40 -25.88 -1.84
C GLY A 308 -2.58 -27.06 -2.80
N ILE A 309 -2.26 -26.89 -4.10
CA ILE A 309 -2.40 -27.97 -5.08
C ILE A 309 -1.06 -28.17 -5.79
N SER A 310 -0.50 -29.35 -5.62
CA SER A 310 0.71 -29.80 -6.36
C SER A 310 0.32 -30.34 -7.74
N GLY A 311 1.31 -30.43 -8.66
CA GLY A 311 1.08 -30.95 -10.00
C GLY A 311 0.47 -29.96 -10.99
N LEU A 312 0.43 -28.68 -10.63
CA LEU A 312 -0.01 -27.56 -11.50
C LEU A 312 1.08 -26.50 -11.56
N ARG A 313 1.26 -25.90 -12.72
CA ARG A 313 2.21 -24.79 -12.92
C ARG A 313 1.59 -23.71 -13.81
N VAL A 314 1.55 -22.48 -13.34
CA VAL A 314 1.15 -21.32 -14.17
C VAL A 314 2.15 -21.14 -15.30
N LYS A 315 1.66 -21.06 -16.53
CA LYS A 315 2.46 -20.93 -17.75
C LYS A 315 2.39 -19.55 -18.36
N ALA A 316 1.21 -18.93 -18.32
CA ALA A 316 0.99 -17.60 -18.89
C ALA A 316 -0.21 -16.91 -18.26
N LEU A 317 -0.10 -15.58 -18.12
CA LEU A 317 -1.22 -14.68 -17.89
C LEU A 317 -1.65 -14.02 -19.19
N HIS A 318 -2.96 -13.97 -19.42
CA HIS A 318 -3.61 -13.18 -20.44
C HIS A 318 -4.50 -12.11 -19.79
N ILE A 319 -5.20 -11.32 -20.57
CA ILE A 319 -6.03 -10.24 -20.03
C ILE A 319 -7.08 -10.77 -19.05
N GLU A 320 -7.85 -11.79 -19.45
CA GLU A 320 -8.95 -12.36 -18.65
C GLU A 320 -8.68 -13.81 -18.19
N HIS A 321 -7.54 -14.39 -18.53
CA HIS A 321 -7.30 -15.82 -18.30
C HIS A 321 -5.89 -16.08 -17.79
N THR A 322 -5.75 -17.16 -17.01
CA THR A 322 -4.45 -17.78 -16.69
C THR A 322 -4.40 -19.18 -17.27
N VAL A 323 -3.34 -19.46 -18.03
CA VAL A 323 -3.05 -20.81 -18.54
C VAL A 323 -2.18 -21.56 -17.55
N ILE A 324 -2.65 -22.73 -17.13
CA ILE A 324 -2.01 -23.58 -16.12
C ILE A 324 -1.70 -24.93 -16.79
N GLU A 325 -0.46 -25.33 -16.75
CA GLU A 325 0.02 -26.63 -17.21
C GLU A 325 -0.26 -27.69 -16.14
N ILE A 326 -0.78 -28.84 -16.54
CA ILE A 326 -0.91 -30.03 -15.69
C ILE A 326 0.42 -30.78 -15.76
N THR A 327 1.21 -30.74 -14.69
CA THR A 327 2.51 -31.42 -14.59
C THR A 327 2.37 -32.82 -13.96
N ASP A 328 1.24 -33.09 -13.29
CA ASP A 328 0.88 -34.39 -12.73
C ASP A 328 -0.52 -34.78 -13.23
N PRO A 329 -0.64 -35.80 -14.09
CA PRO A 329 -1.94 -36.24 -14.63
C PRO A 329 -2.92 -36.76 -13.57
N SER A 330 -2.48 -37.04 -12.34
CA SER A 330 -3.34 -37.48 -11.24
C SER A 330 -4.16 -36.35 -10.60
N VAL A 331 -3.91 -35.11 -10.99
CA VAL A 331 -4.67 -33.95 -10.48
C VAL A 331 -6.12 -34.03 -10.94
N ALA A 332 -7.00 -34.18 -9.96
CA ALA A 332 -8.46 -34.33 -10.17
C ALA A 332 -9.17 -32.98 -10.06
N ILE A 333 -8.94 -32.09 -11.05
CA ILE A 333 -9.62 -30.79 -11.16
C ILE A 333 -10.41 -30.78 -12.46
N GLU A 334 -11.67 -30.32 -12.40
CA GLU A 334 -12.58 -30.26 -13.53
C GLU A 334 -13.02 -28.81 -13.84
N VAL A 335 -13.64 -28.62 -15.02
CA VAL A 335 -14.27 -27.36 -15.37
C VAL A 335 -15.38 -27.05 -14.36
N GLY A 336 -15.38 -25.82 -13.83
CA GLY A 336 -16.26 -25.38 -12.77
C GLY A 336 -15.63 -25.41 -11.37
N ASP A 337 -14.54 -26.16 -11.18
CA ASP A 337 -13.81 -26.14 -9.90
C ASP A 337 -13.09 -24.81 -9.70
N LYS A 338 -12.87 -24.47 -8.43
CA LYS A 338 -12.17 -23.24 -8.03
C LYS A 338 -10.78 -23.54 -7.50
N ILE A 339 -9.86 -22.67 -7.84
CA ILE A 339 -8.49 -22.71 -7.36
C ILE A 339 -8.07 -21.33 -6.84
N GLU A 340 -7.19 -21.33 -5.86
CA GLU A 340 -6.56 -20.11 -5.35
C GLU A 340 -5.16 -19.95 -5.93
N MET A 341 -4.85 -18.72 -6.33
CA MET A 341 -3.53 -18.34 -6.82
C MET A 341 -2.92 -17.27 -5.93
N SER A 342 -1.62 -17.33 -5.69
CA SER A 342 -0.88 -16.33 -4.92
C SER A 342 -0.84 -14.99 -5.64
N VAL A 343 -0.79 -13.90 -4.87
CA VAL A 343 -0.59 -12.54 -5.39
C VAL A 343 0.91 -12.24 -5.46
N GLN A 344 1.41 -11.89 -6.64
CA GLN A 344 2.82 -11.56 -6.84
C GLN A 344 3.16 -10.14 -6.40
N PHE A 345 2.25 -9.18 -6.66
CA PHE A 345 2.44 -7.78 -6.26
C PHE A 345 1.12 -7.18 -5.78
N LEU A 346 1.05 -6.89 -4.49
CA LEU A 346 -0.20 -6.52 -3.82
C LEU A 346 -0.72 -5.13 -4.22
N ASP A 347 0.16 -4.11 -4.29
CA ASP A 347 -0.25 -2.72 -4.54
C ASP A 347 -1.06 -2.58 -5.84
N GLN A 348 -0.61 -3.25 -6.92
CA GLN A 348 -1.33 -3.23 -8.20
C GLN A 348 -2.56 -4.14 -8.19
N THR A 349 -2.47 -5.31 -7.56
CA THR A 349 -3.59 -6.26 -7.54
C THR A 349 -4.79 -5.68 -6.80
N LEU A 350 -4.58 -5.05 -5.65
CA LEU A 350 -5.64 -4.39 -4.89
C LEU A 350 -6.36 -3.31 -5.71
N GLY A 351 -5.62 -2.56 -6.53
CA GLY A 351 -6.19 -1.54 -7.41
C GLY A 351 -7.12 -2.07 -8.53
N LEU A 352 -7.20 -3.39 -8.72
CA LEU A 352 -8.05 -4.04 -9.72
C LEU A 352 -9.38 -4.53 -9.14
N HIS A 353 -9.58 -4.43 -7.81
CA HIS A 353 -10.75 -4.96 -7.12
C HIS A 353 -11.47 -3.88 -6.31
N ASP A 354 -12.81 -3.90 -6.30
CA ASP A 354 -13.62 -3.03 -5.45
C ASP A 354 -13.72 -3.56 -4.01
N HIS A 355 -13.57 -4.87 -3.83
CA HIS A 355 -13.75 -5.56 -2.55
C HIS A 355 -12.63 -6.56 -2.27
N LEU A 356 -12.32 -6.69 -0.98
CA LEU A 356 -11.45 -7.70 -0.40
C LEU A 356 -12.30 -8.56 0.54
N TYR A 357 -12.32 -9.87 0.30
CA TYR A 357 -13.09 -10.80 1.12
C TYR A 357 -12.21 -11.39 2.22
N GLY A 358 -12.51 -11.06 3.47
CA GLY A 358 -11.87 -11.64 4.65
C GLY A 358 -12.41 -13.03 4.93
N ILE A 359 -11.53 -14.03 4.88
CA ILE A 359 -11.90 -15.45 5.00
C ILE A 359 -11.40 -16.00 6.33
N ARG A 360 -12.31 -16.70 7.01
CA ARG A 360 -12.00 -17.51 8.20
C ARG A 360 -12.77 -18.83 8.15
N GLY A 361 -12.09 -19.95 8.38
CA GLY A 361 -12.73 -21.27 8.39
C GLY A 361 -13.38 -21.71 7.06
N GLY A 362 -12.96 -21.12 5.92
CA GLY A 362 -13.53 -21.42 4.60
C GLY A 362 -14.77 -20.61 4.23
N GLU A 363 -15.15 -19.64 5.05
CA GLU A 363 -16.31 -18.76 4.85
C GLU A 363 -15.88 -17.29 4.83
N VAL A 364 -16.66 -16.46 4.15
CA VAL A 364 -16.53 -15.00 4.20
C VAL A 364 -16.98 -14.53 5.59
N GLU A 365 -16.09 -13.95 6.36
CA GLU A 365 -16.41 -13.29 7.62
C GLU A 365 -16.59 -11.77 7.42
N GLU A 366 -15.81 -11.18 6.55
CA GLU A 366 -15.86 -9.74 6.27
C GLU A 366 -15.86 -9.46 4.76
N VAL A 367 -16.68 -8.50 4.34
CA VAL A 367 -16.62 -7.90 3.00
C VAL A 367 -16.08 -6.49 3.14
N LEU A 368 -14.84 -6.28 2.70
CA LEU A 368 -14.09 -5.05 2.90
C LEU A 368 -14.05 -4.25 1.60
N LYS A 369 -14.47 -2.99 1.66
CA LYS A 369 -14.40 -2.08 0.52
C LYS A 369 -12.97 -1.58 0.35
N ILE A 370 -12.45 -1.59 -0.88
CA ILE A 370 -11.19 -0.94 -1.25
C ILE A 370 -11.50 0.47 -1.72
N GLU A 371 -10.82 1.47 -1.14
CA GLU A 371 -11.02 2.88 -1.45
C GLU A 371 -10.06 3.33 -2.56
N HIS A 372 -10.61 3.66 -3.74
CA HIS A 372 -9.82 4.07 -4.92
C HIS A 372 -9.62 5.58 -5.00
#